data_a74c54c8b026e01fddab0bf3a5f83a76
#
_entry.id   a74c54c8b026e01fddab0bf3a5f83a76
#
_cell.length_a   1.000
_cell.length_b   1.000
_cell.length_c   1.000
_cell.angle_alpha   90.00
_cell.angle_beta   90.00
_cell.angle_gamma   90.00
#
_symmetry.space_group_name_H-M   'P 1'
#
loop_
_entity.id
_entity.type
_entity.pdbx_description
1 polymer ?
#
loop_
_entity_poly.entity_id
_entity_poly.type
_entity_poly.pdbx_seq_one_letter_code
_entity_poly.pdbx_strand_id
1 'polypeptide(L)'
;MLFVEYPFLDRFSEAAEAGFTAVECQFPYDHSPQELLECLNSTGLKLILLNIPAGDLAGGERGLAVFSGRQAECREQIDHGLDYATLLGCPQVHLLSGLVPSGMEREEALSTYVGNLRYAVQKAGRGGPKILVEPFNSVDVPGYLVQTVEDARRVIELADCEGVGLQFDFYHAQVEEGNLAMTFQRNFELVKHIQISGVPGRHEPDDNEINYEYLFGLIDDLGYEGYVGCEYNPRRSTSEGLSWIKKYLSR
;
A
#
# COMPACT_ATOMS: atom_id res chain seq x y z
N MET A 1 9.03 -5.35 2.58
CA MET A 1 9.16 -6.74 3.03
C MET A 1 10.34 -7.45 2.37
N LEU A 2 10.80 -6.97 1.21
CA LEU A 2 12.05 -7.45 0.63
C LEU A 2 13.28 -6.81 1.30
N PHE A 3 14.43 -7.48 1.17
CA PHE A 3 15.73 -7.03 1.66
C PHE A 3 15.82 -6.78 3.18
N VAL A 4 14.90 -7.38 3.97
CA VAL A 4 14.87 -7.21 5.44
C VAL A 4 16.07 -7.82 6.15
N GLU A 5 16.87 -8.62 5.45
CA GLU A 5 18.17 -9.15 5.89
C GLU A 5 19.26 -8.08 5.98
N TYR A 6 19.03 -6.88 5.41
CA TYR A 6 19.93 -5.74 5.43
C TYR A 6 19.39 -4.60 6.32
N PRO A 7 20.26 -3.72 6.86
CA PRO A 7 19.86 -2.46 7.48
C PRO A 7 18.97 -1.64 6.54
N PHE A 8 18.03 -0.87 7.09
CA PHE A 8 16.98 -0.23 6.28
C PHE A 8 17.54 0.62 5.11
N LEU A 9 18.53 1.48 5.38
CA LEU A 9 19.09 2.35 4.34
C LEU A 9 19.88 1.58 3.26
N ASP A 10 20.47 0.43 3.60
CA ASP A 10 21.21 -0.40 2.65
C ASP A 10 20.28 -1.12 1.67
N ARG A 11 18.98 -1.30 2.02
CA ARG A 11 17.99 -1.94 1.16
C ARG A 11 17.76 -1.22 -0.17
N PHE A 12 18.04 0.08 -0.23
CA PHE A 12 17.92 0.86 -1.47
C PHE A 12 18.98 0.43 -2.49
N SER A 13 20.23 0.27 -2.07
CA SER A 13 21.29 -0.23 -2.96
C SER A 13 21.04 -1.66 -3.40
N GLU A 14 20.60 -2.54 -2.48
CA GLU A 14 20.27 -3.93 -2.79
C GLU A 14 19.11 -4.03 -3.80
N ALA A 15 18.09 -3.18 -3.65
CA ALA A 15 16.98 -3.13 -4.59
C ALA A 15 17.43 -2.66 -5.98
N ALA A 16 18.28 -1.63 -6.06
CA ALA A 16 18.83 -1.13 -7.32
C ALA A 16 19.72 -2.18 -8.00
N GLU A 17 20.59 -2.87 -7.25
CA GLU A 17 21.45 -3.94 -7.75
C GLU A 17 20.63 -5.15 -8.25
N ALA A 18 19.48 -5.41 -7.63
CA ALA A 18 18.54 -6.44 -8.08
C ALA A 18 17.77 -6.04 -9.36
N GLY A 19 17.90 -4.79 -9.83
CA GLY A 19 17.29 -4.28 -11.05
C GLY A 19 15.95 -3.59 -10.89
N PHE A 20 15.50 -3.32 -9.66
CA PHE A 20 14.32 -2.49 -9.43
C PHE A 20 14.58 -1.03 -9.80
N THR A 21 13.54 -0.34 -10.25
CA THR A 21 13.58 1.09 -10.61
C THR A 21 12.78 1.96 -9.63
N ALA A 22 12.02 1.33 -8.76
CA ALA A 22 11.19 1.98 -7.75
C ALA A 22 11.11 1.13 -6.48
N VAL A 23 10.82 1.78 -5.37
CA VAL A 23 10.65 1.16 -4.05
C VAL A 23 9.41 1.69 -3.34
N GLU A 24 8.88 0.89 -2.43
CA GLU A 24 7.85 1.24 -1.46
C GLU A 24 8.44 1.12 -0.05
N CYS A 25 8.07 2.03 0.83
CA CYS A 25 8.49 1.99 2.23
C CYS A 25 7.27 2.13 3.12
N GLN A 26 6.92 1.08 3.87
CA GLN A 26 5.72 1.11 4.71
C GLN A 26 5.79 2.23 5.77
N PHE A 27 6.80 2.23 6.63
CA PHE A 27 6.94 3.18 7.73
C PHE A 27 8.41 3.61 7.90
N PRO A 28 8.91 4.56 7.08
CA PRO A 28 10.33 4.94 7.09
C PRO A 28 10.70 5.99 8.15
N TYR A 29 9.82 6.30 9.10
CA TYR A 29 9.86 7.46 9.98
C TYR A 29 10.95 7.44 11.05
N ASP A 30 11.64 6.32 11.25
CA ASP A 30 12.86 6.24 12.08
C ASP A 30 14.08 6.92 11.43
N HIS A 31 13.96 7.29 10.15
CA HIS A 31 14.98 7.97 9.38
C HIS A 31 14.50 9.34 8.92
N SER A 32 15.39 10.28 8.79
CA SER A 32 15.04 11.60 8.25
C SER A 32 14.76 11.54 6.74
N PRO A 33 13.91 12.45 6.19
CA PRO A 33 13.72 12.55 4.74
C PRO A 33 15.04 12.75 3.99
N GLN A 34 16.01 13.44 4.59
CA GLN A 34 17.31 13.70 3.98
C GLN A 34 18.11 12.41 3.74
N GLU A 35 18.14 11.50 4.73
CA GLU A 35 18.82 10.20 4.59
C GLU A 35 18.19 9.36 3.46
N LEU A 36 16.85 9.36 3.36
CA LEU A 36 16.18 8.66 2.26
C LEU A 36 16.45 9.31 0.90
N LEU A 37 16.45 10.65 0.81
CA LEU A 37 16.79 11.36 -0.42
C LEU A 37 18.22 11.03 -0.90
N GLU A 38 19.17 10.91 0.02
CA GLU A 38 20.53 10.49 -0.31
C GLU A 38 20.57 9.07 -0.90
N CYS A 39 19.82 8.12 -0.29
CA CYS A 39 19.68 6.76 -0.83
C CYS A 39 19.01 6.75 -2.21
N LEU A 40 17.90 7.45 -2.38
CA LEU A 40 17.17 7.54 -3.66
C LEU A 40 18.04 8.17 -4.76
N ASN A 41 18.72 9.27 -4.45
CA ASN A 41 19.58 9.96 -5.41
C ASN A 41 20.81 9.13 -5.81
N SER A 42 21.43 8.42 -4.85
CA SER A 42 22.61 7.59 -5.13
C SER A 42 22.29 6.35 -5.95
N THR A 43 21.08 5.81 -5.81
CA THR A 43 20.64 4.59 -6.50
C THR A 43 19.83 4.85 -7.76
N GLY A 44 19.29 6.06 -7.93
CA GLY A 44 18.37 6.41 -9.02
C GLY A 44 16.96 5.81 -8.86
N LEU A 45 16.65 5.21 -7.70
CA LEU A 45 15.34 4.66 -7.40
C LEU A 45 14.30 5.76 -7.17
N LYS A 46 13.04 5.46 -7.52
CA LYS A 46 11.89 6.30 -7.19
C LYS A 46 11.17 5.75 -5.97
N LEU A 47 10.85 6.57 -5.00
CA LEU A 47 9.90 6.20 -3.95
C LEU A 47 8.47 6.43 -4.47
N ILE A 48 7.66 5.37 -4.52
CA ILE A 48 6.33 5.43 -5.16
C ILE A 48 5.17 5.32 -4.18
N LEU A 49 5.42 4.79 -2.99
CA LEU A 49 4.40 4.63 -1.95
C LEU A 49 5.07 4.63 -0.57
N LEU A 50 4.40 5.26 0.39
CA LEU A 50 4.62 5.07 1.82
C LEU A 50 3.28 5.05 2.57
N ASN A 51 3.26 4.46 3.76
CA ASN A 51 2.09 4.50 4.63
C ASN A 51 2.15 5.72 5.55
N ILE A 52 1.02 6.38 5.75
CA ILE A 52 0.86 7.35 6.85
C ILE A 52 1.15 6.64 8.18
N PRO A 53 1.80 7.27 9.17
CA PRO A 53 1.98 6.66 10.49
C PRO A 53 0.65 6.12 11.03
N ALA A 54 0.64 4.90 11.55
CA ALA A 54 -0.58 4.14 11.81
C ALA A 54 -0.84 3.85 13.30
N GLY A 55 -0.27 4.69 14.18
CA GLY A 55 -0.36 4.52 15.62
C GLY A 55 0.68 3.54 16.16
N ASP A 56 0.38 2.92 17.30
CA ASP A 56 1.25 1.93 17.95
C ASP A 56 1.12 0.56 17.30
N LEU A 57 1.90 0.33 16.24
CA LEU A 57 1.93 -0.96 15.53
C LEU A 57 2.38 -2.12 16.44
N ALA A 58 3.29 -1.85 17.38
CA ALA A 58 3.78 -2.87 18.32
C ALA A 58 2.68 -3.24 19.33
N GLY A 59 1.86 -2.27 19.74
CA GLY A 59 0.67 -2.49 20.56
C GLY A 59 -0.53 -3.08 19.80
N GLY A 60 -0.39 -3.33 18.49
CA GLY A 60 -1.42 -3.98 17.67
C GLY A 60 -2.32 -3.01 16.90
N GLU A 61 -2.09 -1.70 16.95
CA GLU A 61 -2.84 -0.76 16.10
C GLU A 61 -2.53 -0.99 14.61
N ARG A 62 -3.51 -0.71 13.76
CA ARG A 62 -3.42 -0.88 12.31
C ARG A 62 -4.04 0.32 11.58
N GLY A 63 -3.77 1.53 12.10
CA GLY A 63 -4.36 2.78 11.63
C GLY A 63 -5.25 3.43 12.67
N LEU A 64 -5.33 4.75 12.64
CA LEU A 64 -6.11 5.57 13.59
C LEU A 64 -7.36 6.18 12.97
N ALA A 65 -7.56 5.99 11.67
CA ALA A 65 -8.52 6.79 10.93
C ALA A 65 -9.99 6.47 11.21
N VAL A 66 -10.29 5.34 11.91
CA VAL A 66 -11.64 4.97 12.36
C VAL A 66 -12.02 5.55 13.73
N PHE A 67 -11.06 6.06 14.51
CA PHE A 67 -11.31 6.45 15.91
C PHE A 67 -11.85 7.88 16.00
N SER A 68 -13.17 8.03 16.20
CA SER A 68 -13.81 9.35 16.37
C SER A 68 -13.24 10.16 17.52
N GLY A 69 -12.82 9.51 18.61
CA GLY A 69 -12.20 10.15 19.78
C GLY A 69 -10.72 10.51 19.62
N ARG A 70 -10.03 10.06 18.54
CA ARG A 70 -8.60 10.32 18.30
C ARG A 70 -8.35 11.08 16.98
N GLN A 71 -9.33 11.83 16.50
CA GLN A 71 -9.20 12.54 15.21
C GLN A 71 -8.04 13.55 15.18
N ALA A 72 -7.77 14.24 16.29
CA ALA A 72 -6.65 15.19 16.34
C ALA A 72 -5.31 14.48 16.12
N GLU A 73 -5.07 13.37 16.81
CA GLU A 73 -3.89 12.53 16.67
C GLU A 73 -3.79 11.94 15.26
N CYS A 74 -4.89 11.42 14.71
CA CYS A 74 -4.92 10.91 13.34
C CYS A 74 -4.51 11.99 12.33
N ARG A 75 -5.01 13.22 12.49
CA ARG A 75 -4.67 14.35 11.60
C ARG A 75 -3.21 14.78 11.72
N GLU A 76 -2.65 14.77 12.93
CA GLU A 76 -1.22 15.02 13.14
C GLU A 76 -0.37 13.99 12.39
N GLN A 77 -0.76 12.71 12.41
CA GLN A 77 -0.08 11.65 11.66
C GLN A 77 -0.27 11.81 10.15
N ILE A 78 -1.46 12.19 9.68
CA ILE A 78 -1.71 12.51 8.28
C ILE A 78 -0.81 13.65 7.82
N ASP A 79 -0.75 14.73 8.60
CA ASP A 79 0.09 15.89 8.29
C ASP A 79 1.56 15.49 8.20
N HIS A 80 2.04 14.74 9.19
CA HIS A 80 3.42 14.25 9.22
C HIS A 80 3.75 13.36 8.01
N GLY A 81 2.90 12.39 7.70
CA GLY A 81 3.11 11.50 6.56
C GLY A 81 3.08 12.21 5.21
N LEU A 82 2.18 13.18 5.03
CA LEU A 82 2.09 13.97 3.81
C LEU A 82 3.27 14.92 3.63
N ASP A 83 3.73 15.57 4.70
CA ASP A 83 4.92 16.42 4.67
C ASP A 83 6.17 15.58 4.32
N TYR A 84 6.29 14.38 4.92
CA TYR A 84 7.35 13.43 4.62
C TYR A 84 7.33 12.97 3.16
N ALA A 85 6.16 12.57 2.66
CA ALA A 85 5.97 12.16 1.26
C ALA A 85 6.31 13.30 0.28
N THR A 86 5.89 14.52 0.59
CA THR A 86 6.14 15.70 -0.24
C THR A 86 7.63 16.00 -0.33
N LEU A 87 8.36 15.95 0.78
CA LEU A 87 9.82 16.15 0.81
C LEU A 87 10.55 15.09 -0.03
N LEU A 88 10.06 13.87 -0.06
CA LEU A 88 10.64 12.76 -0.83
C LEU A 88 10.18 12.69 -2.28
N GLY A 89 9.24 13.54 -2.69
CA GLY A 89 8.62 13.46 -4.02
C GLY A 89 7.81 12.18 -4.23
N CYS A 90 7.32 11.56 -3.14
CA CYS A 90 6.51 10.34 -3.19
C CYS A 90 5.09 10.69 -3.68
N PRO A 91 4.61 10.06 -4.77
CA PRO A 91 3.35 10.45 -5.40
C PRO A 91 2.10 9.90 -4.70
N GLN A 92 2.25 8.97 -3.78
CA GLN A 92 1.13 8.26 -3.17
C GLN A 92 1.41 7.93 -1.70
N VAL A 93 0.38 7.98 -0.87
CA VAL A 93 0.43 7.55 0.52
C VAL A 93 -0.77 6.67 0.85
N HIS A 94 -0.57 5.60 1.60
CA HIS A 94 -1.66 4.76 2.10
C HIS A 94 -2.10 5.28 3.48
N LEU A 95 -3.38 5.61 3.64
CA LEU A 95 -3.99 5.91 4.93
C LEU A 95 -4.72 4.67 5.46
N LEU A 96 -4.09 3.94 6.36
CA LEU A 96 -4.69 2.76 6.99
C LEU A 96 -5.97 3.14 7.75
N SER A 97 -7.05 2.41 7.50
CA SER A 97 -8.33 2.70 8.17
C SER A 97 -8.25 2.45 9.67
N GLY A 98 -7.79 1.30 10.06
CA GLY A 98 -7.76 0.83 11.44
C GLY A 98 -8.74 -0.29 11.72
N LEU A 99 -8.59 -0.87 12.91
CA LEU A 99 -9.52 -1.87 13.45
C LEU A 99 -10.75 -1.18 13.99
N VAL A 100 -11.93 -1.70 13.67
CA VAL A 100 -13.19 -1.17 14.24
C VAL A 100 -13.21 -1.42 15.75
N PRO A 101 -13.29 -0.35 16.58
CA PRO A 101 -13.27 -0.50 18.03
C PRO A 101 -14.45 -1.35 18.54
N SER A 102 -14.19 -2.15 19.58
CA SER A 102 -15.27 -2.89 20.24
C SER A 102 -16.36 -1.94 20.74
N GLY A 103 -17.61 -2.22 20.37
CA GLY A 103 -18.78 -1.40 20.74
C GLY A 103 -19.02 -0.18 19.84
N MET A 104 -18.19 0.07 18.84
CA MET A 104 -18.45 1.09 17.82
C MET A 104 -19.24 0.46 16.65
N GLU A 105 -20.26 1.16 16.17
CA GLU A 105 -20.98 0.75 14.97
C GLU A 105 -20.09 0.94 13.73
N ARG A 106 -20.10 -0.03 12.81
CA ARG A 106 -19.29 -0.01 11.57
C ARG A 106 -19.54 1.27 10.73
N GLU A 107 -20.78 1.76 10.71
CA GLU A 107 -21.11 2.99 9.98
C GLU A 107 -20.52 4.25 10.62
N GLU A 108 -20.37 4.29 11.95
CA GLU A 108 -19.66 5.38 12.65
C GLU A 108 -18.16 5.35 12.28
N ALA A 109 -17.52 4.18 12.34
CA ALA A 109 -16.14 3.99 11.93
C ALA A 109 -15.93 4.42 10.46
N LEU A 110 -16.83 4.00 9.56
CA LEU A 110 -16.81 4.36 8.14
C LEU A 110 -16.92 5.87 7.94
N SER A 111 -17.88 6.53 8.60
CA SER A 111 -18.06 7.97 8.51
C SER A 111 -16.81 8.73 9.00
N THR A 112 -16.20 8.26 10.08
CA THR A 112 -14.96 8.83 10.64
C THR A 112 -13.81 8.68 9.65
N TYR A 113 -13.63 7.49 9.07
CA TYR A 113 -12.59 7.22 8.08
C TYR A 113 -12.73 8.11 6.83
N VAL A 114 -13.94 8.20 6.28
CA VAL A 114 -14.26 9.08 5.14
C VAL A 114 -13.93 10.54 5.45
N GLY A 115 -14.25 11.01 6.67
CA GLY A 115 -13.87 12.35 7.13
C GLY A 115 -12.36 12.60 7.15
N ASN A 116 -11.58 11.60 7.59
CA ASN A 116 -10.12 11.68 7.61
C ASN A 116 -9.50 11.58 6.20
N LEU A 117 -10.08 10.80 5.28
CA LEU A 117 -9.69 10.80 3.86
C LEU A 117 -9.87 12.18 3.22
N ARG A 118 -11.03 12.81 3.43
CA ARG A 118 -11.28 14.18 2.94
C ARG A 118 -10.28 15.17 3.50
N TYR A 119 -9.97 15.08 4.79
CA TYR A 119 -8.94 15.90 5.41
C TYR A 119 -7.58 15.69 4.76
N ALA A 120 -7.17 14.43 4.55
CA ALA A 120 -5.89 14.10 3.94
C ALA A 120 -5.77 14.66 2.49
N VAL A 121 -6.83 14.53 1.68
CA VAL A 121 -6.86 15.12 0.32
C VAL A 121 -6.77 16.64 0.36
N GLN A 122 -7.52 17.27 1.27
CA GLN A 122 -7.46 18.72 1.45
C GLN A 122 -6.05 19.18 1.85
N LYS A 123 -5.41 18.46 2.76
CA LYS A 123 -4.04 18.76 3.23
C LYS A 123 -3.01 18.53 2.13
N ALA A 124 -3.10 17.43 1.38
CA ALA A 124 -2.22 17.14 0.25
C ALA A 124 -2.30 18.24 -0.84
N GLY A 125 -3.46 18.83 -1.01
CA GLY A 125 -3.68 19.90 -1.97
C GLY A 125 -3.60 19.44 -3.44
N ARG A 126 -3.80 20.40 -4.34
CA ARG A 126 -3.81 20.11 -5.77
C ARG A 126 -2.39 19.74 -6.25
N GLY A 127 -2.25 18.54 -6.81
CA GLY A 127 -0.96 18.02 -7.29
C GLY A 127 -0.08 17.39 -6.21
N GLY A 128 -0.56 17.32 -4.96
CA GLY A 128 0.09 16.57 -3.88
C GLY A 128 -0.10 15.05 -4.00
N PRO A 129 0.44 14.28 -3.04
CA PRO A 129 0.32 12.84 -3.02
C PRO A 129 -1.14 12.37 -3.04
N LYS A 130 -1.44 11.30 -3.79
CA LYS A 130 -2.75 10.63 -3.75
C LYS A 130 -2.87 9.85 -2.46
N ILE A 131 -4.09 9.79 -1.93
CA ILE A 131 -4.41 9.02 -0.73
C ILE A 131 -4.97 7.67 -1.15
N LEU A 132 -4.31 6.60 -0.76
CA LEU A 132 -4.74 5.26 -1.12
C LEU A 132 -5.53 4.59 0.01
N VAL A 133 -6.52 3.80 -0.40
CA VAL A 133 -7.32 2.91 0.43
C VAL A 133 -7.00 1.49 0.01
N GLU A 134 -6.63 0.65 0.97
CA GLU A 134 -6.29 -0.75 0.74
C GLU A 134 -7.19 -1.67 1.57
N PRO A 135 -7.82 -2.68 0.96
CA PRO A 135 -8.48 -3.75 1.69
C PRO A 135 -7.47 -4.71 2.32
N PHE A 136 -7.62 -5.01 3.62
CA PHE A 136 -6.86 -6.07 4.28
C PHE A 136 -7.76 -7.26 4.57
N ASN A 137 -7.35 -8.45 4.14
CA ASN A 137 -8.13 -9.66 4.36
C ASN A 137 -8.37 -9.94 5.86
N SER A 138 -9.52 -10.54 6.15
CA SER A 138 -9.99 -10.81 7.53
C SER A 138 -9.19 -11.90 8.25
N VAL A 139 -8.41 -12.70 7.53
CA VAL A 139 -7.57 -13.76 8.10
C VAL A 139 -6.34 -13.17 8.76
N ASP A 140 -5.64 -12.24 8.06
CA ASP A 140 -4.42 -11.61 8.56
C ASP A 140 -4.73 -10.46 9.53
N VAL A 141 -5.79 -9.68 9.25
CA VAL A 141 -6.16 -8.49 10.04
C VAL A 141 -7.65 -8.53 10.41
N PRO A 142 -8.05 -9.40 11.35
CA PRO A 142 -9.44 -9.49 11.77
C PRO A 142 -9.94 -8.18 12.38
N GLY A 143 -11.14 -7.75 11.98
CA GLY A 143 -11.77 -6.53 12.46
C GLY A 143 -11.30 -5.23 11.79
N TYR A 144 -10.46 -5.31 10.74
CA TYR A 144 -10.12 -4.15 9.93
C TYR A 144 -11.37 -3.57 9.25
N LEU A 145 -11.46 -2.24 9.11
CA LEU A 145 -12.69 -1.63 8.56
C LEU A 145 -12.89 -1.98 7.09
N VAL A 146 -11.86 -1.88 6.27
CA VAL A 146 -11.90 -2.10 4.82
C VAL A 146 -11.32 -3.48 4.51
N GLN A 147 -12.17 -4.50 4.37
CA GLN A 147 -11.73 -5.88 4.19
C GLN A 147 -11.85 -6.35 2.74
N THR A 148 -12.84 -5.86 2.01
CA THR A 148 -13.11 -6.25 0.63
C THR A 148 -12.83 -5.11 -0.34
N VAL A 149 -12.64 -5.44 -1.61
CA VAL A 149 -12.52 -4.44 -2.68
C VAL A 149 -13.81 -3.63 -2.80
N GLU A 150 -14.98 -4.22 -2.50
CA GLU A 150 -16.26 -3.51 -2.46
C GLU A 150 -16.33 -2.51 -1.29
N ASP A 151 -15.80 -2.85 -0.10
CA ASP A 151 -15.65 -1.88 0.99
C ASP A 151 -14.81 -0.68 0.56
N ALA A 152 -13.66 -0.94 -0.10
CA ALA A 152 -12.80 0.13 -0.59
C ALA A 152 -13.49 1.01 -1.64
N ARG A 153 -14.20 0.41 -2.60
CA ARG A 153 -15.03 1.13 -3.57
C ARG A 153 -16.03 2.05 -2.86
N ARG A 154 -16.78 1.50 -1.90
CA ARG A 154 -17.76 2.26 -1.13
C ARG A 154 -17.11 3.44 -0.39
N VAL A 155 -15.96 3.22 0.23
CA VAL A 155 -15.19 4.28 0.92
C VAL A 155 -14.78 5.38 -0.06
N ILE A 156 -14.23 5.03 -1.22
CA ILE A 156 -13.76 5.98 -2.24
C ILE A 156 -14.94 6.79 -2.79
N GLU A 157 -16.07 6.13 -3.10
CA GLU A 157 -17.30 6.79 -3.56
C GLU A 157 -17.86 7.74 -2.49
N LEU A 158 -17.90 7.32 -1.21
CA LEU A 158 -18.35 8.18 -0.11
C LEU A 158 -17.38 9.35 0.15
N ALA A 159 -16.08 9.15 -0.05
CA ALA A 159 -15.11 10.25 0.08
C ALA A 159 -15.37 11.35 -0.95
N ASP A 160 -15.83 10.97 -2.16
CA ASP A 160 -16.15 11.87 -3.27
C ASP A 160 -15.02 12.92 -3.50
N CYS A 161 -13.78 12.44 -3.57
CA CYS A 161 -12.58 13.24 -3.70
C CYS A 161 -11.68 12.69 -4.81
N GLU A 162 -11.30 13.54 -5.77
CA GLU A 162 -10.44 13.19 -6.90
C GLU A 162 -9.05 12.64 -6.49
N GLY A 163 -8.60 12.98 -5.28
CA GLY A 163 -7.29 12.56 -4.73
C GLY A 163 -7.29 11.19 -4.04
N VAL A 164 -8.42 10.48 -3.93
CA VAL A 164 -8.49 9.15 -3.29
C VAL A 164 -8.48 8.06 -4.36
N GLY A 165 -7.78 6.94 -4.10
CA GLY A 165 -7.74 5.81 -5.02
C GLY A 165 -7.56 4.48 -4.32
N LEU A 166 -7.70 3.40 -5.08
CA LEU A 166 -7.57 2.03 -4.62
C LEU A 166 -6.12 1.56 -4.74
N GLN A 167 -5.55 1.05 -3.66
CA GLN A 167 -4.39 0.16 -3.65
C GLN A 167 -4.92 -1.27 -3.72
N PHE A 168 -4.69 -1.92 -4.85
CA PHE A 168 -5.17 -3.27 -5.10
C PHE A 168 -4.05 -4.26 -4.84
N ASP A 169 -4.05 -4.88 -3.65
CA ASP A 169 -3.18 -6.02 -3.37
C ASP A 169 -3.88 -7.33 -3.76
N PHE A 170 -3.33 -8.01 -4.77
CA PHE A 170 -3.85 -9.30 -5.24
C PHE A 170 -3.84 -10.38 -4.17
N TYR A 171 -2.93 -10.30 -3.20
CA TYR A 171 -2.88 -11.23 -2.08
C TYR A 171 -4.11 -11.07 -1.18
N HIS A 172 -4.37 -9.85 -0.71
CA HIS A 172 -5.52 -9.59 0.15
C HIS A 172 -6.83 -9.91 -0.57
N ALA A 173 -6.96 -9.53 -1.84
CA ALA A 173 -8.13 -9.83 -2.64
C ALA A 173 -8.33 -11.34 -2.85
N GLN A 174 -7.26 -12.14 -3.05
CA GLN A 174 -7.37 -13.58 -3.20
C GLN A 174 -7.81 -14.26 -1.91
N VAL A 175 -7.21 -13.90 -0.77
CA VAL A 175 -7.52 -14.50 0.53
C VAL A 175 -8.95 -14.21 0.95
N GLU A 176 -9.46 -13.00 0.69
CA GLU A 176 -10.79 -12.57 1.15
C GLU A 176 -11.91 -12.94 0.17
N GLU A 177 -11.72 -12.70 -1.13
CA GLU A 177 -12.82 -12.71 -2.11
C GLU A 177 -12.58 -13.70 -3.26
N GLY A 178 -11.34 -13.87 -3.71
CA GLY A 178 -11.03 -14.59 -4.95
C GLY A 178 -11.53 -13.86 -6.20
N ASN A 179 -11.76 -14.62 -7.31
CA ASN A 179 -12.27 -14.07 -8.57
C ASN A 179 -11.49 -12.83 -9.08
N LEU A 180 -10.16 -12.85 -8.88
CA LEU A 180 -9.25 -11.71 -9.02
C LEU A 180 -9.42 -10.92 -10.32
N ALA A 181 -9.47 -11.61 -11.47
CA ALA A 181 -9.55 -10.96 -12.78
C ALA A 181 -10.80 -10.07 -12.91
N MET A 182 -11.97 -10.59 -12.52
CA MET A 182 -13.22 -9.85 -12.62
C MET A 182 -13.31 -8.74 -11.60
N THR A 183 -12.81 -8.97 -10.37
CA THR A 183 -12.76 -7.97 -9.31
C THR A 183 -11.83 -6.82 -9.70
N PHE A 184 -10.65 -7.13 -10.25
CA PHE A 184 -9.70 -6.13 -10.74
C PHE A 184 -10.29 -5.30 -11.88
N GLN A 185 -10.83 -5.96 -12.94
CA GLN A 185 -11.41 -5.27 -14.08
C GLN A 185 -12.55 -4.30 -13.70
N ARG A 186 -13.46 -4.74 -12.82
CA ARG A 186 -14.58 -3.90 -12.36
C ARG A 186 -14.17 -2.65 -11.61
N ASN A 187 -12.99 -2.69 -10.97
CA ASN A 187 -12.49 -1.63 -10.12
C ASN A 187 -11.32 -0.87 -10.73
N PHE A 188 -10.92 -1.21 -11.98
CA PHE A 188 -9.69 -0.71 -12.61
C PHE A 188 -9.58 0.82 -12.63
N GLU A 189 -10.65 1.55 -12.88
CA GLU A 189 -10.66 3.02 -12.89
C GLU A 189 -10.25 3.64 -11.53
N LEU A 190 -10.54 2.94 -10.44
CA LEU A 190 -10.18 3.35 -9.08
C LEU A 190 -8.74 2.98 -8.73
N VAL A 191 -8.14 1.98 -9.37
CA VAL A 191 -6.81 1.47 -9.06
C VAL A 191 -5.76 2.54 -9.37
N LYS A 192 -4.94 2.84 -8.36
CA LYS A 192 -3.81 3.77 -8.47
C LYS A 192 -2.49 3.09 -8.13
N HIS A 193 -2.55 1.96 -7.45
CA HIS A 193 -1.39 1.14 -7.12
C HIS A 193 -1.77 -0.34 -7.07
N ILE A 194 -0.83 -1.20 -7.46
CA ILE A 194 -1.00 -2.66 -7.47
C ILE A 194 0.10 -3.26 -6.61
N GLN A 195 -0.27 -4.28 -5.81
CA GLN A 195 0.70 -5.11 -5.08
C GLN A 195 0.44 -6.58 -5.32
N ILE A 196 1.53 -7.38 -5.23
CA ILE A 196 1.50 -8.82 -5.47
C ILE A 196 2.27 -9.60 -4.42
N SER A 197 1.74 -10.77 -4.07
CA SER A 197 2.44 -11.83 -3.34
C SER A 197 1.75 -13.18 -3.54
N GLY A 198 2.41 -14.27 -3.19
CA GLY A 198 1.87 -15.62 -3.32
C GLY A 198 0.89 -16.00 -2.21
N VAL A 199 -0.17 -16.74 -2.56
CA VAL A 199 -1.09 -17.39 -1.61
C VAL A 199 -0.88 -18.90 -1.74
N PRO A 200 -0.80 -19.64 -0.61
CA PRO A 200 -0.76 -19.18 0.77
C PRO A 200 0.59 -18.64 1.23
N GLY A 201 0.61 -17.95 2.35
CA GLY A 201 1.83 -17.60 3.12
C GLY A 201 2.50 -16.29 2.74
N ARG A 202 1.97 -15.55 1.76
CA ARG A 202 2.47 -14.23 1.33
C ARG A 202 3.95 -14.27 0.92
N HIS A 203 4.33 -15.30 0.15
CA HIS A 203 5.68 -15.52 -0.37
C HIS A 203 5.83 -15.05 -1.83
N GLU A 204 6.89 -15.53 -2.51
CA GLU A 204 7.14 -15.25 -3.93
C GLU A 204 5.92 -15.60 -4.80
N PRO A 205 5.65 -14.82 -5.86
CA PRO A 205 4.45 -14.99 -6.70
C PRO A 205 4.63 -16.04 -7.84
N ASP A 206 5.65 -16.88 -7.82
CA ASP A 206 5.93 -17.86 -8.86
C ASP A 206 5.38 -19.27 -8.57
N ASP A 207 5.35 -19.70 -7.32
CA ASP A 207 4.88 -21.03 -6.89
C ASP A 207 3.75 -20.86 -5.87
N ASN A 208 2.56 -20.58 -6.37
CA ASN A 208 1.39 -20.28 -5.54
C ASN A 208 0.07 -20.54 -6.31
N GLU A 209 -1.09 -20.32 -5.67
CA GLU A 209 -2.40 -20.56 -6.30
C GLU A 209 -2.86 -19.48 -7.27
N ILE A 210 -2.16 -18.32 -7.34
CA ILE A 210 -2.51 -17.21 -8.21
C ILE A 210 -1.76 -17.32 -9.55
N ASN A 211 -2.47 -17.26 -10.67
CA ASN A 211 -1.85 -17.24 -11.97
C ASN A 211 -1.39 -15.81 -12.35
N TYR A 212 -0.22 -15.40 -11.86
CA TYR A 212 0.31 -14.07 -12.16
C TYR A 212 0.68 -13.86 -13.63
N GLU A 213 1.01 -14.89 -14.40
CA GLU A 213 1.26 -14.72 -15.84
C GLU A 213 0.00 -14.21 -16.57
N TYR A 214 -1.16 -14.78 -16.23
CA TYR A 214 -2.44 -14.31 -16.73
C TYR A 214 -2.77 -12.90 -16.23
N LEU A 215 -2.57 -12.63 -14.95
CA LEU A 215 -2.90 -11.32 -14.36
C LEU A 215 -2.02 -10.19 -14.89
N PHE A 216 -0.73 -10.42 -15.13
CA PHE A 216 0.14 -9.42 -15.75
C PHE A 216 -0.29 -9.12 -17.19
N GLY A 217 -0.71 -10.14 -17.98
CA GLY A 217 -1.33 -9.90 -19.29
C GLY A 217 -2.59 -9.03 -19.21
N LEU A 218 -3.45 -9.31 -18.22
CA LEU A 218 -4.66 -8.52 -17.99
C LEU A 218 -4.35 -7.06 -17.57
N ILE A 219 -3.34 -6.85 -16.72
CA ILE A 219 -2.88 -5.52 -16.28
C ILE A 219 -2.39 -4.71 -17.48
N ASP A 220 -1.59 -5.35 -18.36
CA ASP A 220 -1.09 -4.75 -19.62
C ASP A 220 -2.25 -4.42 -20.58
N ASP A 221 -3.18 -5.37 -20.79
CA ASP A 221 -4.34 -5.20 -21.70
C ASP A 221 -5.28 -4.06 -21.25
N LEU A 222 -5.38 -3.81 -19.94
CA LEU A 222 -6.15 -2.70 -19.39
C LEU A 222 -5.41 -1.35 -19.44
N GLY A 223 -4.13 -1.35 -19.83
CA GLY A 223 -3.33 -0.13 -19.97
C GLY A 223 -2.88 0.48 -18.65
N TYR A 224 -2.58 -0.32 -17.64
CA TYR A 224 -2.01 0.19 -16.40
C TYR A 224 -0.58 0.68 -16.60
N GLU A 225 -0.31 1.95 -16.32
CA GLU A 225 0.99 2.58 -16.51
C GLU A 225 1.79 2.76 -15.19
N GLY A 226 1.24 2.28 -14.07
CA GLY A 226 1.88 2.40 -12.75
C GLY A 226 2.87 1.28 -12.46
N TYR A 227 3.35 1.26 -11.23
CA TYR A 227 4.22 0.20 -10.73
C TYR A 227 3.41 -0.94 -10.10
N VAL A 228 3.98 -2.15 -10.15
CA VAL A 228 3.47 -3.33 -9.44
C VAL A 228 4.42 -3.62 -8.29
N GLY A 229 3.98 -3.39 -7.07
CA GLY A 229 4.75 -3.57 -5.85
C GLY A 229 4.90 -5.04 -5.44
N CYS A 230 6.11 -5.43 -5.07
CA CYS A 230 6.43 -6.77 -4.59
C CYS A 230 6.32 -6.81 -3.05
N GLU A 231 5.12 -7.03 -2.51
CA GLU A 231 4.89 -7.00 -1.08
C GLU A 231 4.75 -8.41 -0.49
N TYR A 232 5.86 -9.13 -0.44
CA TYR A 232 5.90 -10.50 0.08
C TYR A 232 7.07 -10.75 1.02
N ASN A 233 6.97 -11.84 1.78
CA ASN A 233 8.03 -12.34 2.64
C ASN A 233 8.81 -13.43 1.89
N PRO A 234 10.07 -13.21 1.50
CA PRO A 234 10.86 -14.24 0.85
C PRO A 234 10.92 -15.52 1.68
N ARG A 235 10.77 -16.69 1.04
CA ARG A 235 10.92 -17.99 1.73
C ARG A 235 12.34 -18.21 2.25
N ARG A 236 13.32 -17.55 1.62
CA ARG A 236 14.74 -17.56 1.99
C ARG A 236 15.26 -16.12 2.01
N SER A 237 16.46 -15.86 1.46
CA SER A 237 16.91 -14.49 1.22
C SER A 237 16.16 -13.87 0.03
N THR A 238 16.08 -12.54 0.01
CA THR A 238 15.45 -11.83 -1.11
C THR A 238 16.11 -12.18 -2.43
N SER A 239 17.44 -12.17 -2.50
CA SER A 239 18.20 -12.44 -3.73
C SER A 239 17.96 -13.83 -4.30
N GLU A 240 17.80 -14.87 -3.46
CA GLU A 240 17.46 -16.22 -3.91
C GLU A 240 16.04 -16.30 -4.48
N GLY A 241 15.11 -15.54 -3.92
CA GLY A 241 13.70 -15.53 -4.31
C GLY A 241 13.39 -14.73 -5.58
N LEU A 242 14.30 -13.89 -6.08
CA LEU A 242 14.03 -12.98 -7.21
C LEU A 242 14.16 -13.61 -8.61
N SER A 243 14.34 -14.93 -8.72
CA SER A 243 14.51 -15.57 -10.05
C SER A 243 13.30 -15.37 -10.97
N TRP A 244 12.09 -15.34 -10.43
CA TRP A 244 10.84 -15.20 -11.16
C TRP A 244 10.67 -13.85 -11.86
N ILE A 245 11.22 -12.75 -11.28
CA ILE A 245 11.00 -11.39 -11.77
C ILE A 245 11.89 -11.03 -12.97
N LYS A 246 12.99 -11.76 -13.20
CA LYS A 246 13.99 -11.43 -14.24
C LYS A 246 13.39 -11.24 -15.63
N LYS A 247 12.37 -12.01 -15.98
CA LYS A 247 11.68 -11.91 -17.27
C LYS A 247 10.83 -10.63 -17.42
N TYR A 248 10.55 -9.93 -16.31
CA TYR A 248 9.76 -8.69 -16.27
C TYR A 248 10.60 -7.42 -16.12
N LEU A 249 11.77 -7.49 -15.48
CA LEU A 249 12.69 -6.34 -15.31
C LEU A 249 13.40 -5.91 -16.62
N SER A 250 13.38 -6.75 -17.64
CA SER A 250 14.05 -6.50 -18.92
C SER A 250 13.14 -5.94 -20.03
N ARG A 251 11.93 -5.50 -19.68
CA ARG A 251 10.94 -4.96 -20.62
C ARG A 251 10.86 -3.45 -20.61
#